data_4f3ad9672de6ce420c6e6b4f96e6b6a1
#
_entry.id   4f3ad9672de6ce420c6e6b4f96e6b6a1
#
_cell.length_a   1.000
_cell.length_b   1.000
_cell.length_c   1.000
_cell.angle_alpha   90.00
_cell.angle_beta   90.00
_cell.angle_gamma   90.00
#
_symmetry.space_group_name_H-M   'P 1'
#
loop_
_entity.id
_entity.type
_entity.pdbx_description
1 polymer ?
#
loop_
_entity_poly.entity_id
_entity_poly.type
_entity_poly.pdbx_seq_one_letter_code
_entity_poly.pdbx_strand_id
1 'polypeptide(L)'
;MEKVTKYAAGEMLCAGCKHPLPAVETWPGRIKIYCEREECQMVAKSHPTRRYIGEGEVKCQGRGCDNYVPSGSYDRRHINFVCCGRCWSSRQVQKAMGDKLVTCGCGCGKQFLSGKAVRKNYFLNREHAGRFRTEEALQRCGPHLPLVREYLDGFCVLHYSRSSRGTALTSLVAFCEFLNERGIITMTGASVTPKTMTEYLIWGRGNGRNQVAHSQGSLKMFFDWQIAEERRLLPNPVIPSIHGIHRQPSEPRPLSDDELRFAWEMLDRRGNARVSLAVAIGEESGLRISEIANVRVEDVDLVKQRITVRLPTKGKKSRWVPYGEKTRVCLEAWLKERDPHCGHNNLLCGKFGQPSTAQSLRDELNAILTKRGSTYHNGHKTNPDGFDKWSTHQLRHTMTSKLANGGANAATLKAIGGWGSDKAMNAYIKVDESIVHRGYESAMKRSKEERVQKQPLQRVSLSDLAKQQKKAK
;
A
#
# COMPACT_ATOMS: atom_id res chain seq x y z
N MET A 1 32.11 20.29 29.63
CA MET A 1 32.67 20.84 28.38
C MET A 1 31.90 20.22 27.21
N GLU A 2 31.05 21.00 26.58
CA GLU A 2 30.32 20.54 25.37
C GLU A 2 31.32 20.45 24.22
N LYS A 3 31.40 19.28 23.59
CA LYS A 3 32.32 19.07 22.47
C LYS A 3 31.83 19.75 21.21
N VAL A 4 32.59 20.66 20.68
CA VAL A 4 32.37 21.29 19.38
C VAL A 4 32.59 20.24 18.28
N THR A 5 31.65 20.13 17.34
CA THR A 5 31.79 19.26 16.17
C THR A 5 32.41 20.04 15.03
N LYS A 6 33.48 19.50 14.44
CA LYS A 6 34.19 20.10 13.31
C LYS A 6 33.88 19.34 12.04
N TYR A 7 33.51 20.06 11.00
CA TYR A 7 33.31 19.55 9.66
C TYR A 7 34.40 20.15 8.75
N ALA A 8 35.01 19.30 7.93
CA ALA A 8 36.00 19.79 6.96
C ALA A 8 35.31 20.55 5.80
N ALA A 9 36.10 21.36 5.07
CA ALA A 9 35.58 22.08 3.92
C ALA A 9 34.98 21.08 2.88
N GLY A 10 33.77 21.35 2.46
CA GLY A 10 33.03 20.48 1.51
C GLY A 10 32.26 19.32 2.12
N GLU A 11 32.39 19.04 3.41
CA GLU A 11 31.58 18.02 4.09
C GLU A 11 30.11 18.45 4.28
N MET A 12 29.85 19.74 4.24
CA MET A 12 28.51 20.30 4.35
C MET A 12 28.15 21.12 3.10
N LEU A 13 26.88 21.01 2.70
CA LEU A 13 26.30 21.84 1.64
C LEU A 13 25.37 22.90 2.23
N CYS A 14 25.38 24.10 1.66
CA CYS A 14 24.44 25.15 2.03
C CYS A 14 22.99 24.70 1.75
N ALA A 15 22.11 24.87 2.73
CA ALA A 15 20.69 24.51 2.57
C ALA A 15 19.99 25.35 1.48
N GLY A 16 20.40 26.61 1.31
CA GLY A 16 19.82 27.50 0.32
C GLY A 16 20.31 27.20 -1.11
N CYS A 17 21.63 27.30 -1.33
CA CYS A 17 22.21 27.25 -2.69
C CYS A 17 22.91 25.94 -3.04
N LYS A 18 22.97 24.98 -2.13
CA LYS A 18 23.59 23.65 -2.32
C LYS A 18 25.10 23.68 -2.66
N HIS A 19 25.77 24.79 -2.47
CA HIS A 19 27.22 24.85 -2.63
C HIS A 19 27.92 24.27 -1.39
N PRO A 20 29.10 23.66 -1.56
CA PRO A 20 29.93 23.23 -0.43
C PRO A 20 30.25 24.40 0.51
N LEU A 21 30.12 24.13 1.79
CA LEU A 21 30.49 25.11 2.81
C LEU A 21 31.98 25.00 3.16
N PRO A 22 32.63 26.09 3.60
CA PRO A 22 33.96 26.03 4.19
C PRO A 22 33.93 25.14 5.45
N ALA A 23 35.10 24.83 6.00
CA ALA A 23 35.19 24.11 7.26
C ALA A 23 34.37 24.84 8.35
N VAL A 24 33.51 24.11 9.04
CA VAL A 24 32.58 24.70 10.03
C VAL A 24 32.77 24.01 11.38
N GLU A 25 32.90 24.81 12.40
CA GLU A 25 32.83 24.38 13.81
C GLU A 25 31.44 24.70 14.37
N THR A 26 30.76 23.71 14.92
CA THR A 26 29.42 23.93 15.46
C THR A 26 29.29 23.36 16.87
N TRP A 27 28.44 24.01 17.67
CA TRP A 27 28.06 23.50 18.99
C TRP A 27 27.02 22.41 18.84
N PRO A 28 26.98 21.42 19.73
CA PRO A 28 25.97 20.40 19.74
C PRO A 28 24.56 21.02 19.64
N GLY A 29 23.84 20.71 18.55
CA GLY A 29 22.48 21.19 18.31
C GLY A 29 22.33 22.54 17.63
N ARG A 30 23.43 23.21 17.20
CA ARG A 30 23.39 24.45 16.42
C ARG A 30 24.34 24.37 15.24
N ILE A 31 23.87 23.89 14.13
CA ILE A 31 24.61 23.92 12.87
C ILE A 31 24.07 25.07 12.04
N LYS A 32 24.91 26.10 11.75
CA LYS A 32 24.60 27.08 10.72
C LYS A 32 24.91 26.46 9.37
N ILE A 33 23.89 26.29 8.56
CA ILE A 33 23.93 25.51 7.34
C ILE A 33 23.80 26.41 6.11
N TYR A 34 23.71 27.70 6.29
CA TYR A 34 23.61 28.67 5.22
C TYR A 34 24.95 29.33 4.99
N CYS A 35 25.36 29.42 3.71
CA CYS A 35 26.51 30.25 3.35
C CYS A 35 26.20 31.73 3.61
N GLU A 36 27.22 32.55 3.56
CA GLU A 36 27.11 34.01 3.87
C GLU A 36 26.35 34.81 2.80
N ARG A 37 25.92 34.18 1.69
CA ARG A 37 25.15 34.86 0.66
C ARG A 37 23.83 35.37 1.22
N GLU A 38 23.48 36.61 0.89
CA GLU A 38 22.33 37.31 1.43
C GLU A 38 21.01 36.55 1.17
N GLU A 39 20.85 36.00 0.00
CA GLU A 39 19.71 35.19 -0.39
C GLU A 39 19.53 33.93 0.50
N CYS A 40 20.65 33.27 0.84
CA CYS A 40 20.62 32.10 1.72
C CYS A 40 20.35 32.49 3.17
N GLN A 41 20.81 33.63 3.61
CA GLN A 41 20.55 34.18 4.94
C GLN A 41 19.09 34.65 5.08
N MET A 42 18.46 35.15 4.02
CA MET A 42 17.05 35.48 4.01
C MET A 42 16.17 34.25 4.17
N VAL A 43 16.49 33.13 3.48
CA VAL A 43 15.79 31.85 3.65
C VAL A 43 15.95 31.33 5.08
N ALA A 44 17.14 31.47 5.68
CA ALA A 44 17.39 31.10 7.08
C ALA A 44 16.50 31.85 8.06
N LYS A 45 16.25 33.14 7.81
CA LYS A 45 15.44 34.03 8.66
C LYS A 45 13.93 33.80 8.52
N SER A 46 13.46 33.27 7.39
CA SER A 46 12.02 33.06 7.13
C SER A 46 11.44 31.86 7.87
N HIS A 47 12.23 31.02 8.55
CA HIS A 47 11.77 29.83 9.27
C HIS A 47 12.20 29.83 10.76
N PRO A 48 11.68 30.71 11.61
CA PRO A 48 12.21 30.90 12.98
C PRO A 48 11.82 29.81 13.99
N THR A 49 10.95 28.88 13.70
CA THR A 49 10.31 28.05 14.73
C THR A 49 10.53 26.55 14.65
N ARG A 50 11.17 26.06 13.61
CA ARG A 50 11.58 24.65 13.63
C ARG A 50 12.98 24.57 14.22
N ARG A 51 13.14 23.86 15.32
CA ARG A 51 14.45 23.36 15.78
C ARG A 51 15.00 22.46 14.69
N TYR A 52 15.55 23.05 13.68
CA TYR A 52 16.16 22.35 12.58
C TYR A 52 17.50 21.83 13.02
N ILE A 53 17.42 20.63 13.13
CA ILE A 53 18.49 19.74 12.91
C ILE A 53 18.63 19.71 11.38
N GLY A 54 19.48 20.58 10.84
CA GLY A 54 20.03 20.47 9.54
C GLY A 54 19.19 20.91 8.34
N GLU A 55 19.22 22.17 8.04
CA GLU A 55 18.80 22.67 6.73
C GLU A 55 19.87 22.50 5.65
N GLY A 56 21.06 21.99 5.97
CA GLY A 56 22.11 21.59 5.02
C GLY A 56 22.22 20.08 4.89
N GLU A 57 22.91 19.70 3.86
CA GLU A 57 23.21 18.30 3.60
C GLU A 57 24.67 18.03 3.99
N VAL A 58 24.87 16.99 4.78
CA VAL A 58 26.19 16.51 5.19
C VAL A 58 26.46 15.19 4.48
N LYS A 59 27.68 14.98 4.01
CA LYS A 59 28.08 13.69 3.46
C LYS A 59 27.89 12.60 4.51
N CYS A 60 27.25 11.51 4.11
CA CYS A 60 27.04 10.37 4.99
C CYS A 60 28.39 9.82 5.46
N GLN A 61 28.58 9.69 6.77
CA GLN A 61 29.79 9.14 7.38
C GLN A 61 29.79 7.60 7.39
N GLY A 62 28.84 6.95 6.72
CA GLY A 62 28.84 5.52 6.48
C GLY A 62 30.00 5.11 5.56
N ARG A 63 30.72 4.06 5.92
CA ARG A 63 31.89 3.58 5.17
C ARG A 63 31.53 3.27 3.73
N GLY A 64 32.13 3.97 2.77
CA GLY A 64 31.88 3.80 1.33
C GLY A 64 30.52 4.33 0.85
N CYS A 65 29.92 5.28 1.56
CA CYS A 65 28.68 5.90 1.17
C CYS A 65 28.92 7.34 0.69
N ASP A 66 28.45 7.64 -0.52
CA ASP A 66 28.55 8.97 -1.12
C ASP A 66 27.26 9.80 -1.02
N ASN A 67 26.27 9.33 -0.28
CA ASN A 67 25.02 10.05 -0.10
C ASN A 67 25.22 11.26 0.81
N TYR A 68 24.58 12.39 0.45
CA TYR A 68 24.37 13.52 1.33
C TYR A 68 23.03 13.38 2.04
N VAL A 69 22.96 13.78 3.29
CA VAL A 69 21.76 13.71 4.12
C VAL A 69 21.63 14.98 4.94
N PRO A 70 20.40 15.40 5.28
CA PRO A 70 20.20 16.54 6.16
C PRO A 70 20.97 16.35 7.45
N SER A 71 21.76 17.32 7.85
CA SER A 71 22.57 17.25 9.06
C SER A 71 21.66 17.07 10.27
N GLY A 72 21.98 16.13 11.13
CA GLY A 72 21.20 15.80 12.34
C GLY A 72 20.00 14.89 12.14
N SER A 73 19.78 14.36 10.95
CA SER A 73 18.60 13.52 10.65
C SER A 73 18.48 12.25 11.50
N TYR A 74 19.54 11.76 12.12
CA TYR A 74 19.56 10.37 12.62
C TYR A 74 20.09 10.14 14.03
N ASP A 75 20.50 11.16 14.78
CA ASP A 75 20.87 10.87 16.15
C ASP A 75 20.51 11.95 17.16
N ARG A 76 19.38 11.81 17.81
CA ARG A 76 19.02 12.60 18.99
C ARG A 76 19.91 12.29 20.21
N ARG A 77 20.69 11.22 20.20
CA ARG A 77 21.51 10.74 21.31
C ARG A 77 23.02 10.81 21.03
N HIS A 78 23.43 10.89 19.78
CA HIS A 78 24.82 10.87 19.35
C HIS A 78 25.09 11.94 18.30
N ILE A 79 25.22 13.15 18.75
CA ILE A 79 25.34 14.41 17.98
C ILE A 79 26.51 14.41 16.98
N ASN A 80 27.40 13.43 17.04
CA ASN A 80 28.66 13.42 16.31
C ASN A 80 28.71 12.52 15.10
N PHE A 81 27.57 11.97 14.66
CA PHE A 81 27.58 11.06 13.52
C PHE A 81 26.34 11.19 12.64
N VAL A 82 26.57 11.64 11.44
CA VAL A 82 25.51 11.83 10.44
C VAL A 82 25.61 10.73 9.40
N CYS A 83 24.52 9.99 9.19
CA CYS A 83 24.46 8.99 8.13
C CYS A 83 23.06 8.86 7.54
N CYS A 84 23.00 8.44 6.27
CA CYS A 84 21.74 8.12 5.63
C CYS A 84 21.05 6.94 6.35
N GLY A 85 19.72 6.82 6.19
CA GLY A 85 18.96 5.78 6.87
C GLY A 85 19.45 4.37 6.62
N ARG A 86 20.00 4.12 5.45
CA ARG A 86 20.62 2.82 5.10
C ARG A 86 21.88 2.56 5.95
N CYS A 87 22.78 3.54 6.01
CA CYS A 87 24.02 3.44 6.81
C CYS A 87 23.73 3.47 8.32
N TRP A 88 22.71 4.24 8.74
CA TRP A 88 22.27 4.27 10.13
C TRP A 88 21.79 2.90 10.63
N SER A 89 20.90 2.27 9.88
CA SER A 89 20.41 0.93 10.21
C SER A 89 21.54 -0.08 10.28
N SER A 90 22.47 -0.03 9.32
CA SER A 90 23.66 -0.88 9.28
C SER A 90 24.57 -0.62 10.49
N ARG A 91 24.77 0.65 10.86
CA ARG A 91 25.63 1.03 11.99
C ARG A 91 25.01 0.73 13.35
N GLN A 92 23.72 0.96 13.54
CA GLN A 92 23.04 0.55 14.77
C GLN A 92 23.15 -0.95 14.98
N VAL A 93 23.04 -1.65 13.90
CA VAL A 93 23.29 -3.07 13.84
C VAL A 93 24.75 -3.34 14.25
N GLN A 94 25.74 -2.75 13.64
CA GLN A 94 27.16 -2.96 13.95
C GLN A 94 27.52 -2.54 15.39
N LYS A 95 27.03 -1.37 15.86
CA LYS A 95 27.26 -0.88 17.22
C LYS A 95 26.62 -1.76 18.30
N ALA A 96 25.47 -2.34 17.98
CA ALA A 96 24.80 -3.25 18.90
C ALA A 96 25.49 -4.62 19.00
N MET A 97 26.30 -5.04 18.05
CA MET A 97 26.87 -6.37 17.90
C MET A 97 28.32 -6.53 18.20
N GLY A 98 29.08 -5.40 18.16
CA GLY A 98 30.50 -5.62 17.85
C GLY A 98 30.62 -6.44 16.54
N ASP A 99 31.62 -6.32 15.79
CA ASP A 99 31.80 -6.91 14.44
C ASP A 99 31.73 -8.45 14.36
N LYS A 100 30.66 -9.07 14.91
CA LYS A 100 30.47 -10.50 14.84
C LYS A 100 29.91 -10.94 13.50
N LEU A 101 30.67 -11.79 12.83
CA LEU A 101 30.19 -12.49 11.64
C LEU A 101 29.21 -13.60 12.09
N VAL A 102 28.01 -13.58 11.54
CA VAL A 102 26.98 -14.59 11.84
C VAL A 102 26.48 -15.23 10.56
N THR A 103 26.14 -16.50 10.65
CA THR A 103 25.56 -17.25 9.55
C THR A 103 24.07 -16.99 9.48
N CYS A 104 23.53 -16.86 8.28
CA CYS A 104 22.10 -16.62 8.08
C CYS A 104 21.27 -17.80 8.61
N GLY A 105 20.34 -17.49 9.49
CA GLY A 105 19.48 -18.49 10.12
C GLY A 105 18.52 -19.23 9.16
N CYS A 106 18.44 -18.84 7.86
CA CYS A 106 17.66 -19.57 6.87
C CYS A 106 18.37 -20.80 6.30
N GLY A 107 19.58 -21.12 6.76
CA GLY A 107 20.35 -22.29 6.29
C GLY A 107 21.07 -22.11 4.94
N CYS A 108 21.07 -20.90 4.35
CA CYS A 108 21.71 -20.67 3.04
C CYS A 108 23.24 -20.58 3.08
N GLY A 109 23.87 -20.73 4.25
CA GLY A 109 25.32 -20.65 4.44
C GLY A 109 25.93 -19.24 4.34
N LYS A 110 25.17 -18.22 3.93
CA LYS A 110 25.68 -16.85 3.81
C LYS A 110 26.01 -16.26 5.17
N GLN A 111 27.20 -15.69 5.28
CA GLN A 111 27.65 -14.97 6.47
C GLN A 111 27.51 -13.47 6.28
N PHE A 112 27.21 -12.77 7.35
CA PHE A 112 27.10 -11.31 7.35
C PHE A 112 27.34 -10.75 8.75
N LEU A 113 27.71 -9.47 8.81
CA LEU A 113 27.86 -8.77 10.07
C LEU A 113 26.46 -8.48 10.62
N SER A 114 26.16 -8.98 11.77
CA SER A 114 24.83 -8.91 12.36
C SER A 114 24.83 -8.28 13.75
N GLY A 115 23.89 -7.34 14.06
CA GLY A 115 23.66 -6.68 15.32
C GLY A 115 23.18 -7.59 16.43
N LYS A 116 23.42 -7.30 17.67
CA LYS A 116 22.73 -7.93 18.79
C LYS A 116 21.23 -7.86 18.52
N ALA A 117 20.75 -8.64 17.57
CA ALA A 117 19.35 -8.78 17.47
C ALA A 117 18.88 -9.46 18.77
N VAL A 118 17.91 -8.87 19.38
CA VAL A 118 17.08 -9.48 20.41
C VAL A 118 16.38 -10.75 19.87
N ARG A 119 16.60 -11.11 18.62
CA ARG A 119 16.01 -12.27 17.92
C ARG A 119 16.97 -13.43 17.95
N LYS A 120 16.45 -14.60 18.28
CA LYS A 120 17.20 -15.87 18.30
C LYS A 120 17.89 -16.21 16.97
N ASN A 121 17.34 -15.74 15.84
CA ASN A 121 17.81 -16.06 14.50
C ASN A 121 18.17 -14.78 13.74
N TYR A 122 19.32 -14.81 13.07
CA TYR A 122 19.82 -13.71 12.24
C TYR A 122 19.53 -14.00 10.78
N PHE A 123 18.97 -13.02 10.06
CA PHE A 123 18.66 -13.17 8.64
C PHE A 123 19.33 -12.05 7.84
N LEU A 124 19.92 -12.40 6.70
CA LEU A 124 20.57 -11.47 5.81
C LEU A 124 19.64 -10.32 5.37
N ASN A 125 18.38 -10.65 5.11
CA ASN A 125 17.35 -9.68 4.76
C ASN A 125 15.95 -10.28 5.02
N ARG A 126 14.89 -9.50 4.68
CA ARG A 126 13.49 -9.93 4.83
C ARG A 126 13.12 -11.17 4.01
N GLU A 127 13.79 -11.38 2.87
CA GLU A 127 13.54 -12.54 2.02
C GLU A 127 14.01 -13.81 2.71
N HIS A 128 15.25 -13.81 3.28
CA HIS A 128 15.80 -14.92 4.04
C HIS A 128 14.95 -15.22 5.29
N ALA A 129 14.47 -14.20 5.98
CA ALA A 129 13.53 -14.36 7.08
C ALA A 129 12.18 -14.95 6.64
N GLY A 130 11.76 -14.61 5.43
CA GLY A 130 10.54 -15.17 4.82
C GLY A 130 10.71 -16.64 4.48
N ARG A 131 11.83 -17.00 3.85
CA ARG A 131 12.17 -18.41 3.52
C ARG A 131 12.21 -19.28 4.77
N PHE A 132 12.87 -18.81 5.82
CA PHE A 132 12.93 -19.54 7.09
C PHE A 132 11.52 -19.80 7.66
N ARG A 133 10.69 -18.78 7.72
CA ARG A 133 9.30 -18.94 8.22
C ARG A 133 8.46 -19.87 7.36
N THR A 134 8.69 -19.86 6.05
CA THR A 134 8.02 -20.78 5.14
C THR A 134 8.47 -22.22 5.40
N GLU A 135 9.76 -22.44 5.58
CA GLU A 135 10.31 -23.76 5.87
C GLU A 135 9.84 -24.27 7.24
N GLU A 136 9.90 -23.43 8.26
CA GLU A 136 9.37 -23.75 9.60
C GLU A 136 7.87 -24.11 9.55
N ALA A 137 7.09 -23.40 8.76
CA ALA A 137 5.68 -23.72 8.55
C ALA A 137 5.50 -25.07 7.84
N LEU A 138 6.32 -25.35 6.83
CA LEU A 138 6.26 -26.60 6.08
C LEU A 138 6.60 -27.82 6.94
N GLN A 139 7.55 -27.71 7.87
CA GLN A 139 7.89 -28.80 8.79
C GLN A 139 6.69 -29.28 9.63
N ARG A 140 5.72 -28.40 9.88
CA ARG A 140 4.48 -28.76 10.59
C ARG A 140 3.54 -29.66 9.78
N CYS A 141 3.78 -29.79 8.47
CA CYS A 141 3.02 -30.73 7.65
C CYS A 141 3.34 -32.21 7.97
N GLY A 142 4.44 -32.50 8.65
CA GLY A 142 4.80 -33.87 9.02
C GLY A 142 4.92 -34.81 7.80
N PRO A 143 4.26 -35.96 7.81
CA PRO A 143 4.32 -36.95 6.71
C PRO A 143 3.78 -36.40 5.39
N HIS A 144 2.98 -35.35 5.43
CA HIS A 144 2.38 -34.75 4.23
C HIS A 144 3.32 -33.74 3.52
N LEU A 145 4.46 -33.43 4.12
CA LEU A 145 5.41 -32.42 3.62
C LEU A 145 5.82 -32.64 2.15
N PRO A 146 6.19 -33.85 1.69
CA PRO A 146 6.62 -34.05 0.30
C PRO A 146 5.55 -33.62 -0.72
N LEU A 147 4.31 -34.05 -0.50
CA LEU A 147 3.18 -33.74 -1.38
C LEU A 147 2.81 -32.27 -1.39
N VAL A 148 2.83 -31.63 -0.19
CA VAL A 148 2.56 -30.20 -0.05
C VAL A 148 3.64 -29.37 -0.72
N ARG A 149 4.91 -29.74 -0.56
CA ARG A 149 6.03 -29.05 -1.20
C ARG A 149 5.95 -29.13 -2.72
N GLU A 150 5.68 -30.31 -3.25
CA GLU A 150 5.53 -30.50 -4.68
C GLU A 150 4.41 -29.63 -5.28
N TYR A 151 3.26 -29.56 -4.63
CA TYR A 151 2.18 -28.68 -5.03
C TYR A 151 2.57 -27.19 -4.99
N LEU A 152 3.23 -26.75 -3.92
CA LEU A 152 3.61 -25.34 -3.76
C LEU A 152 4.72 -24.91 -4.71
N ASP A 153 5.74 -25.75 -4.90
CA ASP A 153 6.92 -25.45 -5.73
C ASP A 153 6.67 -25.73 -7.22
N GLY A 154 5.74 -26.63 -7.55
CA GLY A 154 5.32 -26.94 -8.91
C GLY A 154 4.08 -26.10 -9.32
N PHE A 155 2.92 -26.62 -9.03
CA PHE A 155 1.65 -26.04 -9.50
C PHE A 155 1.44 -24.59 -9.05
N CYS A 156 1.67 -24.27 -7.77
CA CYS A 156 1.43 -22.93 -7.27
C CYS A 156 2.41 -21.89 -7.81
N VAL A 157 3.64 -22.28 -8.17
CA VAL A 157 4.61 -21.34 -8.78
C VAL A 157 4.11 -20.89 -10.16
N LEU A 158 3.53 -21.79 -10.93
CA LEU A 158 3.04 -21.54 -12.27
C LEU A 158 1.72 -20.75 -12.30
N HIS A 159 0.82 -21.03 -11.36
CA HIS A 159 -0.56 -20.56 -11.43
C HIS A 159 -0.93 -19.47 -10.41
N TYR A 160 -0.15 -19.30 -9.33
CA TYR A 160 -0.51 -18.42 -8.23
C TYR A 160 0.44 -17.24 -8.06
N SER A 161 -0.13 -16.08 -7.70
CA SER A 161 0.66 -14.95 -7.20
C SER A 161 1.35 -15.32 -5.89
N ARG A 162 2.41 -14.58 -5.52
CA ARG A 162 3.11 -14.76 -4.24
C ARG A 162 2.17 -14.74 -3.04
N SER A 163 1.18 -13.84 -3.04
CA SER A 163 0.19 -13.73 -1.96
C SER A 163 -0.72 -14.97 -1.92
N SER A 164 -1.19 -15.44 -3.08
CA SER A 164 -2.05 -16.63 -3.17
C SER A 164 -1.32 -17.89 -2.73
N ARG A 165 -0.01 -17.99 -3.05
CA ARG A 165 0.84 -19.08 -2.56
C ARG A 165 0.96 -19.08 -1.04
N GLY A 166 1.11 -17.90 -0.43
CA GLY A 166 1.12 -17.76 1.03
C GLY A 166 -0.20 -18.20 1.67
N THR A 167 -1.33 -17.91 1.03
CA THR A 167 -2.66 -18.37 1.47
C THR A 167 -2.79 -19.91 1.33
N ALA A 168 -2.33 -20.46 0.22
CA ALA A 168 -2.34 -21.91 0.00
C ALA A 168 -1.48 -22.63 1.06
N LEU A 169 -0.25 -22.14 1.30
CA LEU A 169 0.63 -22.66 2.35
C LEU A 169 -0.06 -22.67 3.72
N THR A 170 -0.61 -21.54 4.14
CA THR A 170 -1.28 -21.43 5.46
C THR A 170 -2.45 -22.40 5.58
N SER A 171 -3.23 -22.55 4.50
CA SER A 171 -4.37 -23.46 4.46
C SER A 171 -3.95 -24.93 4.54
N LEU A 172 -2.90 -25.29 3.79
CA LEU A 172 -2.38 -26.66 3.77
C LEU A 172 -1.73 -27.04 5.09
N VAL A 173 -0.92 -26.14 5.68
CA VAL A 173 -0.30 -26.38 7.00
C VAL A 173 -1.37 -26.64 8.06
N ALA A 174 -2.42 -25.81 8.11
CA ALA A 174 -3.49 -26.00 9.09
C ALA A 174 -4.24 -27.33 8.88
N PHE A 175 -4.41 -27.74 7.62
CA PHE A 175 -5.04 -29.02 7.28
C PHE A 175 -4.13 -30.20 7.66
N CYS A 176 -2.83 -30.12 7.40
CA CYS A 176 -1.87 -31.13 7.82
C CYS A 176 -1.82 -31.31 9.34
N GLU A 177 -1.82 -30.20 10.09
CA GLU A 177 -1.86 -30.24 11.56
C GLU A 177 -3.11 -31.01 12.05
N PHE A 178 -4.27 -30.71 11.48
CA PHE A 178 -5.49 -31.45 11.78
C PHE A 178 -5.39 -32.96 11.47
N LEU A 179 -4.83 -33.32 10.30
CA LEU A 179 -4.65 -34.71 9.91
C LEU A 179 -3.66 -35.44 10.83
N ASN A 180 -2.54 -34.79 11.17
CA ASN A 180 -1.52 -35.31 12.08
C ASN A 180 -2.09 -35.62 13.47
N GLU A 181 -2.93 -34.73 14.01
CA GLU A 181 -3.62 -34.92 15.30
C GLU A 181 -4.55 -36.16 15.28
N ARG A 182 -5.01 -36.58 14.12
CA ARG A 182 -5.88 -37.74 13.92
C ARG A 182 -5.15 -39.00 13.45
N GLY A 183 -3.84 -38.95 13.34
CA GLY A 183 -3.03 -40.08 12.85
C GLY A 183 -3.25 -40.40 11.37
N ILE A 184 -3.80 -39.49 10.57
CA ILE A 184 -3.97 -39.67 9.13
C ILE A 184 -2.68 -39.27 8.45
N ILE A 185 -1.96 -40.26 7.90
CA ILE A 185 -0.62 -40.09 7.33
C ILE A 185 -0.60 -39.87 5.82
N THR A 186 -1.75 -39.97 5.13
CA THR A 186 -1.84 -39.74 3.68
C THR A 186 -3.07 -38.93 3.32
N MET A 187 -2.90 -38.00 2.37
CA MET A 187 -3.98 -37.20 1.81
C MET A 187 -4.55 -37.76 0.50
N THR A 188 -3.88 -38.71 -0.11
CA THR A 188 -4.29 -39.30 -1.40
C THR A 188 -5.31 -40.45 -1.24
N GLY A 189 -5.36 -41.04 -0.05
CA GLY A 189 -6.16 -42.23 0.25
C GLY A 189 -7.60 -41.95 0.64
N ALA A 190 -8.33 -43.04 0.95
CA ALA A 190 -9.72 -43.02 1.37
C ALA A 190 -9.92 -42.36 2.77
N SER A 191 -8.87 -42.15 3.52
CA SER A 191 -8.94 -41.51 4.87
C SER A 191 -9.39 -40.05 4.83
N VAL A 192 -9.27 -39.38 3.68
CA VAL A 192 -9.70 -37.99 3.51
C VAL A 192 -10.98 -37.97 2.68
N THR A 193 -12.10 -37.86 3.37
CA THR A 193 -13.45 -37.88 2.83
C THR A 193 -14.15 -36.53 3.00
N PRO A 194 -15.33 -36.29 2.41
CA PRO A 194 -16.13 -35.10 2.73
C PRO A 194 -16.44 -34.96 4.22
N LYS A 195 -16.62 -36.07 4.97
CA LYS A 195 -16.77 -36.06 6.41
C LYS A 195 -15.52 -35.51 7.11
N THR A 196 -14.34 -35.92 6.70
CA THR A 196 -13.06 -35.42 7.19
C THR A 196 -12.95 -33.90 7.00
N MET A 197 -13.43 -33.37 5.87
CA MET A 197 -13.47 -31.93 5.62
C MET A 197 -14.43 -31.19 6.57
N THR A 198 -15.61 -31.77 6.85
CA THR A 198 -16.54 -31.21 7.84
C THR A 198 -15.91 -31.17 9.23
N GLU A 199 -15.27 -32.25 9.64
CA GLU A 199 -14.56 -32.33 10.92
C GLU A 199 -13.42 -31.32 11.02
N TYR A 200 -12.67 -31.11 9.94
CA TYR A 200 -11.63 -30.07 9.88
C TYR A 200 -12.20 -28.66 10.10
N LEU A 201 -13.35 -28.35 9.51
CA LEU A 201 -13.99 -27.04 9.69
C LEU A 201 -14.48 -26.85 11.12
N ILE A 202 -15.00 -27.90 11.75
CA ILE A 202 -15.43 -27.90 13.17
C ILE A 202 -14.20 -27.71 14.07
N TRP A 203 -13.13 -28.47 13.83
CA TRP A 203 -11.87 -28.35 14.55
C TRP A 203 -11.30 -26.93 14.49
N GLY A 204 -11.30 -26.32 13.32
CA GLY A 204 -10.82 -24.96 13.14
C GLY A 204 -11.62 -23.92 13.92
N ARG A 205 -12.95 -24.07 13.98
CA ARG A 205 -13.82 -23.20 14.78
C ARG A 205 -13.57 -23.38 16.29
N GLY A 206 -13.47 -24.61 16.76
CA GLY A 206 -13.23 -24.94 18.15
C GLY A 206 -11.89 -24.41 18.67
N ASN A 207 -10.89 -24.34 17.82
CA ASN A 207 -9.56 -23.82 18.14
C ASN A 207 -9.39 -22.32 17.87
N GLY A 208 -10.46 -21.56 17.63
CA GLY A 208 -10.40 -20.12 17.31
C GLY A 208 -9.68 -19.78 16.02
N ARG A 209 -9.43 -20.78 15.15
CA ARG A 209 -8.71 -20.62 13.87
C ARG A 209 -9.68 -20.16 12.78
N ASN A 210 -10.16 -18.94 12.84
CA ASN A 210 -11.07 -18.36 11.83
C ASN A 210 -10.56 -18.48 10.39
N GLN A 211 -9.25 -18.63 10.19
CA GLN A 211 -8.63 -18.80 8.87
C GLN A 211 -9.03 -20.13 8.21
N VAL A 212 -9.34 -21.18 8.98
CA VAL A 212 -9.78 -22.49 8.46
C VAL A 212 -11.04 -22.34 7.62
N ALA A 213 -11.92 -21.46 8.02
CA ALA A 213 -13.11 -21.13 7.27
C ALA A 213 -12.84 -20.57 5.85
N HIS A 214 -11.62 -20.07 5.59
CA HIS A 214 -11.20 -19.53 4.30
C HIS A 214 -10.32 -20.48 3.48
N SER A 215 -9.95 -21.61 4.06
CA SER A 215 -9.03 -22.56 3.43
C SER A 215 -9.67 -23.43 2.34
N GLN A 216 -11.01 -23.49 2.28
CA GLN A 216 -11.74 -24.39 1.38
C GLN A 216 -11.37 -24.23 -0.09
N GLY A 217 -11.25 -22.98 -0.58
CA GLY A 217 -10.84 -22.72 -1.96
C GLY A 217 -9.44 -23.25 -2.27
N SER A 218 -8.50 -23.05 -1.34
CA SER A 218 -7.13 -23.54 -1.47
C SER A 218 -7.07 -25.06 -1.41
N LEU A 219 -7.82 -25.69 -0.50
CA LEU A 219 -7.89 -27.14 -0.36
C LEU A 219 -8.59 -27.78 -1.55
N LYS A 220 -9.66 -27.16 -2.05
CA LYS A 220 -10.34 -27.65 -3.27
C LYS A 220 -9.35 -27.70 -4.44
N MET A 221 -8.62 -26.63 -4.68
CA MET A 221 -7.62 -26.58 -5.75
C MET A 221 -6.48 -27.58 -5.55
N PHE A 222 -6.07 -27.82 -4.32
CA PHE A 222 -5.07 -28.84 -4.00
C PHE A 222 -5.54 -30.26 -4.31
N PHE A 223 -6.78 -30.59 -3.98
CA PHE A 223 -7.35 -31.90 -4.30
C PHE A 223 -7.70 -32.04 -5.79
N ASP A 224 -8.14 -30.97 -6.46
CA ASP A 224 -8.31 -30.95 -7.91
C ASP A 224 -6.98 -31.22 -8.64
N TRP A 225 -5.89 -30.64 -8.15
CA TRP A 225 -4.54 -30.91 -8.66
C TRP A 225 -4.13 -32.37 -8.45
N GLN A 226 -4.36 -32.94 -7.25
CA GLN A 226 -4.06 -34.36 -7.01
C GLN A 226 -4.83 -35.29 -7.95
N ILE A 227 -6.08 -34.96 -8.27
CA ILE A 227 -6.90 -35.74 -9.20
C ILE A 227 -6.37 -35.60 -10.63
N ALA A 228 -6.06 -34.39 -11.05
CA ALA A 228 -5.53 -34.11 -12.38
C ALA A 228 -4.15 -34.77 -12.63
N GLU A 229 -3.34 -34.94 -11.59
CA GLU A 229 -2.03 -35.63 -11.64
C GLU A 229 -2.14 -37.12 -11.29
N GLU A 230 -3.35 -37.66 -11.31
CA GLU A 230 -3.63 -39.10 -11.02
C GLU A 230 -3.10 -39.63 -9.66
N ARG A 231 -2.80 -38.70 -8.74
CA ARG A 231 -2.33 -39.03 -7.39
C ARG A 231 -3.44 -39.47 -6.46
N ARG A 232 -4.64 -39.04 -6.77
CA ARG A 232 -5.86 -39.37 -6.06
C ARG A 232 -6.93 -39.85 -7.07
N LEU A 233 -7.36 -41.06 -6.91
CA LEU A 233 -8.42 -41.69 -7.75
C LEU A 233 -9.83 -41.42 -7.19
N LEU A 234 -9.94 -40.88 -5.98
CA LEU A 234 -11.21 -40.57 -5.33
C LEU A 234 -11.66 -39.14 -5.65
N PRO A 235 -12.96 -38.86 -5.63
CA PRO A 235 -13.49 -37.52 -5.84
C PRO A 235 -12.90 -36.48 -4.86
N ASN A 236 -12.95 -35.23 -5.26
CA ASN A 236 -12.51 -34.12 -4.38
C ASN A 236 -13.33 -34.11 -3.08
N PRO A 237 -12.69 -34.19 -1.90
CA PRO A 237 -13.39 -34.24 -0.64
C PRO A 237 -14.01 -32.89 -0.26
N VAL A 238 -13.63 -31.80 -0.93
CA VAL A 238 -14.17 -30.45 -0.69
C VAL A 238 -15.39 -30.25 -1.58
N ILE A 239 -16.57 -30.37 -1.01
CA ILE A 239 -17.84 -30.13 -1.69
C ILE A 239 -18.32 -28.71 -1.39
N PRO A 240 -18.31 -27.78 -2.37
CA PRO A 240 -18.63 -26.36 -2.12
C PRO A 240 -20.02 -26.12 -1.53
N SER A 241 -21.00 -26.91 -1.91
CA SER A 241 -22.38 -26.82 -1.39
C SER A 241 -22.51 -27.21 0.08
N ILE A 242 -21.60 -28.06 0.58
CA ILE A 242 -21.60 -28.54 1.99
C ILE A 242 -20.59 -27.75 2.82
N HIS A 243 -19.39 -27.58 2.29
CA HIS A 243 -18.27 -26.97 3.01
C HIS A 243 -18.15 -25.47 2.76
N GLY A 244 -18.91 -24.94 1.77
CA GLY A 244 -18.89 -23.53 1.42
C GLY A 244 -19.39 -22.66 2.57
N ILE A 245 -18.64 -21.63 2.91
CA ILE A 245 -19.15 -20.61 3.81
C ILE A 245 -20.10 -19.73 3.01
N HIS A 246 -21.38 -19.84 3.32
CA HIS A 246 -22.36 -18.86 2.87
C HIS A 246 -22.07 -17.53 3.59
N ARG A 247 -21.15 -16.74 3.01
CA ARG A 247 -20.97 -15.38 3.46
C ARG A 247 -22.14 -14.56 2.94
N GLN A 248 -22.87 -13.98 3.84
CA GLN A 248 -23.61 -12.78 3.51
C GLN A 248 -22.60 -11.80 2.91
N PRO A 249 -22.78 -11.31 1.68
CA PRO A 249 -21.91 -10.26 1.15
C PRO A 249 -21.90 -9.13 2.18
N SER A 250 -20.72 -8.80 2.71
CA SER A 250 -20.64 -7.62 3.57
C SER A 250 -21.00 -6.42 2.71
N GLU A 251 -22.04 -5.70 3.09
CA GLU A 251 -22.37 -4.45 2.42
C GLU A 251 -21.17 -3.52 2.46
N PRO A 252 -20.86 -2.83 1.35
CA PRO A 252 -19.86 -1.77 1.37
C PRO A 252 -20.26 -0.74 2.41
N ARG A 253 -19.34 -0.42 3.32
CA ARG A 253 -19.54 0.66 4.30
C ARG A 253 -18.76 1.89 3.85
N PRO A 254 -19.37 2.84 3.13
CA PRO A 254 -18.76 4.13 2.88
C PRO A 254 -18.62 4.91 4.18
N LEU A 255 -17.65 5.81 4.23
CA LEU A 255 -17.56 6.79 5.31
C LEU A 255 -18.62 7.86 5.09
N SER A 256 -19.26 8.31 6.16
CA SER A 256 -20.11 9.49 6.14
C SER A 256 -19.27 10.76 5.95
N ASP A 257 -19.91 11.87 5.60
CA ASP A 257 -19.21 13.15 5.46
C ASP A 257 -18.60 13.62 6.80
N ASP A 258 -19.25 13.33 7.93
CA ASP A 258 -18.70 13.59 9.26
C ASP A 258 -17.49 12.72 9.58
N GLU A 259 -17.55 11.43 9.25
CA GLU A 259 -16.40 10.52 9.39
C GLU A 259 -15.22 10.95 8.50
N LEU A 260 -15.49 11.42 7.28
CA LEU A 260 -14.45 11.97 6.41
C LEU A 260 -13.83 13.24 6.98
N ARG A 261 -14.66 14.18 7.44
CA ARG A 261 -14.19 15.42 8.09
C ARG A 261 -13.30 15.09 9.28
N PHE A 262 -13.75 14.21 10.14
CA PHE A 262 -12.99 13.75 11.28
C PHE A 262 -11.65 13.09 10.88
N ALA A 263 -11.64 12.26 9.84
CA ALA A 263 -10.40 11.67 9.32
C ALA A 263 -9.39 12.75 8.87
N TRP A 264 -9.86 13.80 8.18
CA TRP A 264 -9.02 14.93 7.76
C TRP A 264 -8.51 15.74 8.94
N GLU A 265 -9.33 16.03 9.94
CA GLU A 265 -8.88 16.70 11.18
C GLU A 265 -7.79 15.91 11.90
N MET A 266 -7.89 14.59 11.93
CA MET A 266 -6.87 13.73 12.51
C MET A 266 -5.57 13.73 11.69
N LEU A 267 -5.68 13.79 10.35
CA LEU A 267 -4.54 13.90 9.45
C LEU A 267 -3.83 15.25 9.61
N ASP A 268 -4.56 16.34 9.74
CA ASP A 268 -4.01 17.68 9.97
C ASP A 268 -3.26 17.77 11.30
N ARG A 269 -3.77 17.13 12.35
CA ARG A 269 -3.14 17.12 13.67
C ARG A 269 -1.92 16.19 13.78
N ARG A 270 -1.92 15.07 13.11
CA ARG A 270 -0.99 13.93 13.34
C ARG A 270 -0.37 13.36 12.08
N GLY A 271 -0.88 13.71 10.93
CA GLY A 271 -0.42 13.23 9.64
C GLY A 271 0.83 13.95 9.14
N ASN A 272 1.16 13.65 7.91
CA ASN A 272 2.17 14.32 7.12
C ASN A 272 1.69 14.37 5.66
N ALA A 273 2.29 15.21 4.84
CA ALA A 273 1.86 15.40 3.45
C ALA A 273 1.75 14.09 2.66
N ARG A 274 2.64 13.13 2.90
CA ARG A 274 2.62 11.81 2.25
C ARG A 274 1.37 11.01 2.56
N VAL A 275 0.98 10.95 3.83
CA VAL A 275 -0.18 10.17 4.28
C VAL A 275 -1.47 10.88 3.87
N SER A 276 -1.50 12.20 3.95
CA SER A 276 -2.63 13.02 3.48
C SER A 276 -2.84 12.83 1.98
N LEU A 277 -1.77 12.80 1.17
CA LEU A 277 -1.87 12.48 -0.25
C LEU A 277 -2.43 11.07 -0.50
N ALA A 278 -1.99 10.06 0.28
CA ALA A 278 -2.51 8.71 0.13
C ALA A 278 -4.02 8.63 0.41
N VAL A 279 -4.51 9.39 1.40
CA VAL A 279 -5.94 9.47 1.71
C VAL A 279 -6.70 10.23 0.63
N ALA A 280 -6.18 11.37 0.15
CA ALA A 280 -6.79 12.15 -0.92
C ALA A 280 -6.98 11.32 -2.19
N ILE A 281 -5.93 10.61 -2.64
CA ILE A 281 -6.02 9.68 -3.79
C ILE A 281 -7.06 8.58 -3.52
N GLY A 282 -7.10 8.03 -2.31
CA GLY A 282 -8.09 7.01 -1.95
C GLY A 282 -9.52 7.54 -1.98
N GLU A 283 -9.76 8.76 -1.47
CA GLU A 283 -11.07 9.41 -1.40
C GLU A 283 -11.58 9.86 -2.77
N GLU A 284 -10.74 10.46 -3.61
CA GLU A 284 -11.18 11.05 -4.88
C GLU A 284 -11.06 10.10 -6.07
N SER A 285 -10.01 9.27 -6.10
CA SER A 285 -9.76 8.36 -7.22
C SER A 285 -10.14 6.90 -6.92
N GLY A 286 -10.43 6.56 -5.66
CA GLY A 286 -10.85 5.22 -5.25
C GLY A 286 -9.80 4.13 -5.46
N LEU A 287 -8.52 4.47 -5.54
CA LEU A 287 -7.45 3.51 -5.72
C LEU A 287 -7.32 2.61 -4.48
N ARG A 288 -6.97 1.34 -4.71
CA ARG A 288 -6.59 0.44 -3.61
C ARG A 288 -5.28 0.91 -3.00
N ILE A 289 -5.09 0.71 -1.70
CA ILE A 289 -3.84 1.11 -1.03
C ILE A 289 -2.59 0.50 -1.68
N SER A 290 -2.70 -0.70 -2.25
CA SER A 290 -1.61 -1.32 -3.02
C SER A 290 -1.36 -0.62 -4.37
N GLU A 291 -2.40 -0.10 -5.00
CA GLU A 291 -2.28 0.69 -6.23
C GLU A 291 -1.64 2.04 -5.89
N ILE A 292 -2.11 2.73 -4.83
CA ILE A 292 -1.55 3.99 -4.33
C ILE A 292 -0.05 3.86 -4.02
N ALA A 293 0.35 2.80 -3.32
CA ALA A 293 1.76 2.55 -2.98
C ALA A 293 2.66 2.34 -4.21
N ASN A 294 2.09 1.92 -5.33
CA ASN A 294 2.82 1.64 -6.56
C ASN A 294 2.72 2.75 -7.61
N VAL A 295 1.99 3.83 -7.36
CA VAL A 295 1.99 5.01 -8.24
C VAL A 295 3.40 5.57 -8.35
N ARG A 296 3.82 5.90 -9.56
CA ARG A 296 5.10 6.57 -9.83
C ARG A 296 4.88 8.06 -10.10
N VAL A 297 5.92 8.85 -9.97
CA VAL A 297 5.86 10.30 -10.28
C VAL A 297 5.40 10.51 -11.72
N GLU A 298 5.93 9.73 -12.66
CA GLU A 298 5.58 9.76 -14.08
C GLU A 298 4.16 9.32 -14.44
N ASP A 299 3.46 8.66 -13.50
CA ASP A 299 2.08 8.24 -13.69
C ASP A 299 1.07 9.36 -13.42
N VAL A 300 1.51 10.49 -12.86
CA VAL A 300 0.67 11.62 -12.50
C VAL A 300 0.69 12.69 -13.58
N ASP A 301 -0.44 12.89 -14.22
CA ASP A 301 -0.64 13.95 -15.21
C ASP A 301 -1.31 15.15 -14.50
N LEU A 302 -0.52 16.18 -14.22
CA LEU A 302 -0.98 17.37 -13.51
C LEU A 302 -1.95 18.22 -14.36
N VAL A 303 -1.77 18.21 -15.67
CA VAL A 303 -2.58 19.02 -16.61
C VAL A 303 -3.97 18.41 -16.77
N LYS A 304 -4.03 17.08 -16.97
CA LYS A 304 -5.28 16.34 -17.16
C LYS A 304 -5.89 15.86 -15.84
N GLN A 305 -5.27 16.18 -14.71
CA GLN A 305 -5.68 15.75 -13.36
C GLN A 305 -6.05 14.26 -13.31
N ARG A 306 -5.13 13.40 -13.72
CA ARG A 306 -5.33 11.95 -13.75
C ARG A 306 -4.09 11.18 -13.30
N ILE A 307 -4.33 9.99 -12.77
CA ILE A 307 -3.29 9.04 -12.37
C ILE A 307 -3.40 7.79 -13.23
N THR A 308 -2.30 7.38 -13.84
CA THR A 308 -2.20 6.11 -14.55
C THR A 308 -1.94 4.98 -13.57
N VAL A 309 -2.83 3.99 -13.53
CA VAL A 309 -2.70 2.80 -12.69
C VAL A 309 -2.08 1.69 -13.50
N ARG A 310 -0.80 1.42 -13.23
CA ARG A 310 -0.08 0.29 -13.82
C ARG A 310 -0.46 -0.98 -13.07
N LEU A 311 -0.99 -1.97 -13.75
CA LEU A 311 -1.36 -3.23 -13.14
C LEU A 311 -0.26 -4.26 -13.36
N PRO A 312 0.36 -4.80 -12.31
CA PRO A 312 1.49 -5.72 -12.44
C PRO A 312 1.11 -7.14 -12.87
N THR A 313 -0.16 -7.46 -13.17
CA THR A 313 -0.57 -8.86 -13.27
C THR A 313 -1.56 -9.21 -14.37
N LYS A 314 -1.20 -10.24 -15.12
CA LYS A 314 -2.05 -11.18 -15.90
C LYS A 314 -3.17 -10.50 -16.71
N GLY A 315 -2.80 -9.92 -17.84
CA GLY A 315 -3.77 -9.53 -18.88
C GLY A 315 -4.70 -8.35 -18.52
N LYS A 316 -4.50 -7.70 -17.38
CA LYS A 316 -5.23 -6.48 -17.04
C LYS A 316 -4.57 -5.28 -17.71
N LYS A 317 -5.35 -4.59 -18.52
CA LYS A 317 -4.91 -3.33 -19.17
C LYS A 317 -4.68 -2.26 -18.10
N SER A 318 -3.66 -1.43 -18.29
CA SER A 318 -3.50 -0.21 -17.50
C SER A 318 -4.75 0.65 -17.65
N ARG A 319 -5.12 1.34 -16.59
CA ARG A 319 -6.21 2.31 -16.61
C ARG A 319 -5.74 3.63 -16.05
N TRP A 320 -6.45 4.69 -16.35
CA TRP A 320 -6.29 5.96 -15.69
C TRP A 320 -7.53 6.26 -14.84
N VAL A 321 -7.33 7.04 -13.80
CA VAL A 321 -8.40 7.53 -12.93
C VAL A 321 -8.25 9.04 -12.76
N PRO A 322 -9.34 9.80 -12.74
CA PRO A 322 -9.28 11.21 -12.44
C PRO A 322 -9.01 11.43 -10.95
N TYR A 323 -8.50 12.60 -10.60
CA TYR A 323 -8.43 13.08 -9.24
C TYR A 323 -8.92 14.52 -9.16
N GLY A 324 -9.33 14.95 -7.97
CA GLY A 324 -9.89 16.26 -7.73
C GLY A 324 -8.91 17.21 -7.04
N GLU A 325 -9.45 18.30 -6.54
CA GLU A 325 -8.69 19.40 -5.96
C GLU A 325 -7.95 19.03 -4.67
N LYS A 326 -8.55 18.21 -3.81
CA LYS A 326 -7.85 17.74 -2.60
C LYS A 326 -6.58 17.00 -2.92
N THR A 327 -6.64 16.09 -3.89
CA THR A 327 -5.47 15.33 -4.33
C THR A 327 -4.43 16.27 -4.94
N ARG A 328 -4.84 17.28 -5.71
CA ARG A 328 -3.93 18.27 -6.29
C ARG A 328 -3.18 19.03 -5.19
N VAL A 329 -3.88 19.56 -4.20
CA VAL A 329 -3.28 20.31 -3.08
C VAL A 329 -2.32 19.43 -2.27
N CYS A 330 -2.76 18.21 -1.92
CA CYS A 330 -1.91 17.27 -1.18
C CYS A 330 -0.69 16.82 -1.99
N LEU A 331 -0.83 16.69 -3.32
CA LEU A 331 0.26 16.33 -4.22
C LEU A 331 1.32 17.43 -4.27
N GLU A 332 0.90 18.68 -4.42
CA GLU A 332 1.81 19.83 -4.41
C GLU A 332 2.56 19.94 -3.07
N ALA A 333 1.85 19.76 -1.96
CA ALA A 333 2.45 19.75 -0.63
C ALA A 333 3.48 18.62 -0.48
N TRP A 334 3.12 17.41 -0.91
CA TRP A 334 4.01 16.25 -0.84
C TRP A 334 5.23 16.38 -1.73
N LEU A 335 5.09 16.88 -2.97
CA LEU A 335 6.22 17.04 -3.90
C LEU A 335 7.26 18.05 -3.39
N LYS A 336 6.86 19.01 -2.55
CA LYS A 336 7.80 19.93 -1.86
C LYS A 336 8.60 19.21 -0.77
N GLU A 337 8.03 18.21 -0.11
CA GLU A 337 8.67 17.46 0.96
C GLU A 337 9.39 16.18 0.47
N ARG A 338 9.01 15.68 -0.70
CA ARG A 338 9.56 14.45 -1.24
C ARG A 338 11.03 14.63 -1.58
N ASP A 339 11.88 13.74 -1.05
CA ASP A 339 13.29 13.69 -1.43
C ASP A 339 13.43 13.37 -2.94
N PRO A 340 13.98 14.29 -3.74
CA PRO A 340 14.18 14.05 -5.17
C PRO A 340 15.20 12.93 -5.45
N HIS A 341 16.07 12.61 -4.48
CA HIS A 341 17.15 11.63 -4.60
C HIS A 341 16.82 10.26 -4.00
N CYS A 342 15.55 9.94 -3.82
CA CYS A 342 15.14 8.69 -3.16
C CYS A 342 15.44 7.40 -3.95
N GLY A 343 16.18 7.46 -5.06
CA GLY A 343 16.69 6.30 -5.81
C GLY A 343 15.63 5.42 -6.46
N HIS A 344 14.38 5.86 -6.50
CA HIS A 344 13.27 5.19 -7.18
C HIS A 344 12.19 6.18 -7.60
N ASN A 345 11.34 5.79 -8.55
CA ASN A 345 10.30 6.65 -9.12
C ASN A 345 8.94 6.56 -8.42
N ASN A 346 8.79 5.78 -7.32
CA ASN A 346 7.53 5.74 -6.60
C ASN A 346 7.15 7.13 -6.09
N LEU A 347 5.88 7.52 -6.28
CA LEU A 347 5.36 8.79 -5.81
C LEU A 347 5.51 8.92 -4.29
N LEU A 348 5.11 7.87 -3.56
CA LEU A 348 5.19 7.84 -2.11
C LEU A 348 6.45 7.12 -1.66
N CYS A 349 7.31 7.82 -0.94
CA CYS A 349 8.50 7.27 -0.31
C CYS A 349 8.45 7.44 1.21
N GLY A 350 9.04 6.49 1.92
CA GLY A 350 9.16 6.55 3.38
C GLY A 350 10.21 7.55 3.83
N LYS A 351 10.29 7.75 5.14
CA LYS A 351 11.19 8.70 5.79
C LYS A 351 12.67 8.56 5.38
N PHE A 352 13.06 7.37 4.94
CA PHE A 352 14.46 7.06 4.57
C PHE A 352 14.63 6.87 3.06
N GLY A 353 13.77 7.47 2.26
CA GLY A 353 13.83 7.41 0.81
C GLY A 353 13.48 6.04 0.20
N GLN A 354 13.01 5.04 0.99
CA GLN A 354 12.55 3.78 0.44
C GLN A 354 11.13 3.87 -0.11
N PRO A 355 10.73 3.07 -1.11
CA PRO A 355 9.35 3.02 -1.59
C PRO A 355 8.37 2.71 -0.45
N SER A 356 7.28 3.46 -0.34
CA SER A 356 6.20 3.10 0.58
C SER A 356 5.53 1.82 0.13
N THR A 357 5.27 0.91 1.06
CA THR A 357 4.51 -0.31 0.79
C THR A 357 3.05 -0.13 1.21
N ALA A 358 2.15 -0.91 0.64
CA ALA A 358 0.75 -0.93 1.08
C ALA A 358 0.61 -1.22 2.58
N GLN A 359 1.51 -2.04 3.14
CA GLN A 359 1.50 -2.34 4.56
C GLN A 359 1.99 -1.16 5.39
N SER A 360 3.11 -0.51 4.99
CA SER A 360 3.61 0.65 5.73
C SER A 360 2.61 1.81 5.75
N LEU A 361 1.93 2.07 4.63
CA LEU A 361 0.88 3.08 4.57
C LEU A 361 -0.32 2.72 5.46
N ARG A 362 -0.75 1.45 5.45
CA ARG A 362 -1.82 0.97 6.33
C ARG A 362 -1.47 1.14 7.81
N ASP A 363 -0.26 0.72 8.19
CA ASP A 363 0.19 0.79 9.58
C ASP A 363 0.24 2.24 10.07
N GLU A 364 0.72 3.15 9.22
CA GLU A 364 0.79 4.57 9.54
C GLU A 364 -0.60 5.21 9.62
N LEU A 365 -1.48 4.91 8.67
CA LEU A 365 -2.87 5.37 8.70
C LEU A 365 -3.63 4.84 9.92
N ASN A 366 -3.44 3.57 10.26
CA ASN A 366 -4.03 2.99 11.48
C ASN A 366 -3.51 3.69 12.73
N ALA A 367 -2.22 4.04 12.77
CA ALA A 367 -1.65 4.77 13.90
C ALA A 367 -2.25 6.17 14.10
N ILE A 368 -2.66 6.81 12.99
CA ILE A 368 -3.25 8.15 13.01
C ILE A 368 -4.75 8.08 13.28
N LEU A 369 -5.46 7.19 12.58
CA LEU A 369 -6.91 7.21 12.48
C LEU A 369 -7.63 6.28 13.45
N THR A 370 -6.97 5.25 14.02
CA THR A 370 -7.66 4.29 14.89
C THR A 370 -7.31 4.43 16.36
N LYS A 371 -8.23 4.09 17.26
CA LYS A 371 -8.01 4.04 18.71
C LYS A 371 -6.87 3.10 19.11
N ARG A 372 -6.70 2.01 18.36
CA ARG A 372 -5.65 1.01 18.66
C ARG A 372 -4.23 1.51 18.38
N GLY A 373 -4.09 2.55 17.54
CA GLY A 373 -2.79 3.03 17.13
C GLY A 373 -1.93 1.96 16.44
N SER A 374 -0.65 2.28 16.21
CA SER A 374 0.33 1.30 15.71
C SER A 374 1.14 0.71 16.87
N THR A 375 1.25 -0.60 16.91
CA THR A 375 2.11 -1.34 17.86
C THR A 375 3.61 -1.22 17.52
N TYR A 376 3.99 -0.54 16.43
CA TYR A 376 5.35 -0.57 15.88
C TYR A 376 6.31 0.50 16.43
N HIS A 377 5.81 1.52 17.14
CA HIS A 377 6.65 2.57 17.71
C HIS A 377 6.36 2.79 19.20
N ASN A 378 7.22 2.22 20.03
CA ASN A 378 7.38 2.53 21.45
C ASN A 378 6.10 2.48 22.30
N GLY A 379 5.59 1.27 22.55
CA GLY A 379 4.52 1.07 23.52
C GLY A 379 3.20 1.72 23.07
N HIS A 380 2.12 1.07 23.33
CA HIS A 380 0.75 1.42 22.97
C HIS A 380 0.47 2.94 22.99
N LYS A 381 0.66 3.61 21.86
CA LYS A 381 0.08 4.93 21.68
C LYS A 381 -1.38 4.75 21.29
N THR A 382 -2.24 4.65 22.27
CA THR A 382 -3.67 4.74 22.06
C THR A 382 -4.01 6.12 21.53
N ASN A 383 -4.84 6.17 20.52
CA ASN A 383 -5.47 7.39 20.04
C ASN A 383 -6.93 7.34 20.52
N PRO A 384 -7.25 7.90 21.70
CA PRO A 384 -8.57 7.76 22.31
C PRO A 384 -9.68 8.32 21.41
N ASP A 385 -9.35 9.32 20.59
CA ASP A 385 -10.28 10.00 19.69
C ASP A 385 -10.40 9.32 18.31
N GLY A 386 -9.65 8.26 18.05
CA GLY A 386 -9.63 7.59 16.75
C GLY A 386 -10.87 6.73 16.47
N PHE A 387 -10.99 6.25 15.26
CA PHE A 387 -12.03 5.28 14.89
C PHE A 387 -11.85 3.94 15.62
N ASP A 388 -12.93 3.30 16.02
CA ASP A 388 -12.90 1.93 16.53
C ASP A 388 -12.49 0.94 15.44
N LYS A 389 -13.03 1.13 14.23
CA LYS A 389 -12.70 0.34 13.03
C LYS A 389 -12.56 1.27 11.84
N TRP A 390 -11.41 1.21 11.19
CA TRP A 390 -11.11 1.92 9.97
C TRP A 390 -10.36 1.03 8.99
N SER A 391 -10.59 1.24 7.69
CA SER A 391 -9.94 0.51 6.62
C SER A 391 -9.73 1.43 5.43
N THR A 392 -8.56 1.39 4.82
CA THR A 392 -8.28 2.11 3.57
C THR A 392 -9.26 1.77 2.45
N HIS A 393 -9.91 0.60 2.51
CA HIS A 393 -10.89 0.19 1.54
C HIS A 393 -12.21 0.99 1.64
N GLN A 394 -12.51 1.56 2.82
CA GLN A 394 -13.67 2.43 3.01
C GLN A 394 -13.58 3.72 2.17
N LEU A 395 -12.39 4.29 1.95
CA LEU A 395 -12.20 5.42 1.05
C LEU A 395 -12.70 5.09 -0.36
N ARG A 396 -12.33 3.91 -0.85
CA ARG A 396 -12.79 3.42 -2.14
C ARG A 396 -14.31 3.17 -2.16
N HIS A 397 -14.86 2.61 -1.07
CA HIS A 397 -16.31 2.46 -0.93
C HIS A 397 -17.01 3.82 -1.00
N THR A 398 -16.48 4.81 -0.29
CA THR A 398 -17.00 6.19 -0.27
C THR A 398 -17.01 6.81 -1.67
N MET A 399 -15.87 6.77 -2.36
CA MET A 399 -15.79 7.32 -3.72
C MET A 399 -16.76 6.62 -4.67
N THR A 400 -16.79 5.29 -4.65
CA THR A 400 -17.67 4.52 -5.53
C THR A 400 -19.14 4.80 -5.26
N SER A 401 -19.54 4.87 -3.99
CA SER A 401 -20.90 5.20 -3.60
C SER A 401 -21.27 6.65 -3.98
N LYS A 402 -20.37 7.60 -3.79
CA LYS A 402 -20.56 8.99 -4.23
C LYS A 402 -20.77 9.08 -5.74
N LEU A 403 -19.96 8.38 -6.53
CA LEU A 403 -20.12 8.35 -7.99
C LEU A 403 -21.44 7.67 -8.41
N ALA A 404 -21.78 6.54 -7.81
CA ALA A 404 -23.05 5.85 -8.10
C ALA A 404 -24.25 6.73 -7.77
N ASN A 405 -24.26 7.34 -6.58
CA ASN A 405 -25.32 8.26 -6.15
C ASN A 405 -25.36 9.55 -7.00
N GLY A 406 -24.22 9.97 -7.56
CA GLY A 406 -24.11 11.08 -8.52
C GLY A 406 -24.58 10.72 -9.94
N GLY A 407 -25.07 9.50 -10.17
CA GLY A 407 -25.59 9.07 -11.47
C GLY A 407 -24.54 8.59 -12.46
N ALA A 408 -23.33 8.24 -12.01
CA ALA A 408 -22.35 7.62 -12.89
C ALA A 408 -22.88 6.28 -13.39
N ASN A 409 -22.75 6.03 -14.69
CA ASN A 409 -23.19 4.77 -15.28
C ASN A 409 -22.25 3.61 -14.90
N ALA A 410 -22.74 2.37 -15.06
CA ALA A 410 -22.00 1.17 -14.73
C ALA A 410 -20.64 1.06 -15.45
N ALA A 411 -20.55 1.51 -16.69
CA ALA A 411 -19.30 1.49 -17.45
C ALA A 411 -18.24 2.42 -16.84
N THR A 412 -18.63 3.63 -16.43
CA THR A 412 -17.77 4.59 -15.74
C THR A 412 -17.30 4.05 -14.40
N LEU A 413 -18.21 3.51 -13.58
CA LEU A 413 -17.85 2.89 -12.30
C LEU A 413 -16.86 1.74 -12.49
N LYS A 414 -17.10 0.88 -13.48
CA LYS A 414 -16.23 -0.26 -13.81
C LYS A 414 -14.85 0.18 -14.27
N ALA A 415 -14.78 1.20 -15.11
CA ALA A 415 -13.53 1.75 -15.62
C ALA A 415 -12.68 2.35 -14.49
N ILE A 416 -13.24 3.23 -13.67
CA ILE A 416 -12.54 3.88 -12.55
C ILE A 416 -12.18 2.83 -11.50
N GLY A 417 -13.12 1.98 -11.11
CA GLY A 417 -12.91 0.95 -10.10
C GLY A 417 -11.99 -0.17 -10.53
N GLY A 418 -11.81 -0.42 -11.84
CA GLY A 418 -11.03 -1.55 -12.35
C GLY A 418 -11.62 -2.89 -11.92
N TRP A 419 -12.95 -3.04 -11.98
CA TRP A 419 -13.63 -4.31 -11.71
C TRP A 419 -13.69 -5.16 -12.97
N GLY A 420 -13.35 -6.44 -12.83
CA GLY A 420 -13.46 -7.41 -13.91
C GLY A 420 -14.87 -7.99 -14.08
N SER A 421 -15.76 -7.83 -13.08
CA SER A 421 -17.13 -8.35 -13.10
C SER A 421 -18.13 -7.34 -12.55
N ASP A 422 -19.36 -7.42 -13.03
CA ASP A 422 -20.45 -6.55 -12.59
C ASP A 422 -20.93 -6.91 -11.17
N LYS A 423 -20.77 -8.17 -10.75
CA LYS A 423 -21.15 -8.63 -9.40
C LYS A 423 -20.47 -7.82 -8.29
N ALA A 424 -19.18 -7.51 -8.46
CA ALA A 424 -18.43 -6.73 -7.46
C ALA A 424 -18.85 -5.26 -7.45
N MET A 425 -19.31 -4.72 -8.57
CA MET A 425 -19.77 -3.34 -8.72
C MET A 425 -21.21 -3.18 -8.20
N ASN A 426 -22.08 -4.16 -8.47
CA ASN A 426 -23.50 -4.08 -8.09
C ASN A 426 -23.72 -3.93 -6.59
N ALA A 427 -22.75 -4.36 -5.75
CA ALA A 427 -22.78 -4.14 -4.31
C ALA A 427 -22.80 -2.64 -3.93
N TYR A 428 -22.38 -1.74 -4.82
CA TYR A 428 -22.35 -0.30 -4.60
C TYR A 428 -23.54 0.45 -5.17
N ILE A 429 -24.27 -0.20 -6.08
CA ILE A 429 -25.45 0.40 -6.73
C ILE A 429 -26.65 0.08 -5.85
N LYS A 430 -26.93 0.93 -4.87
CA LYS A 430 -28.22 0.89 -4.17
C LYS A 430 -29.22 1.65 -5.03
N VAL A 431 -30.08 0.90 -5.69
CA VAL A 431 -31.14 1.49 -6.52
C VAL A 431 -32.30 1.86 -5.57
N ASP A 432 -32.32 3.12 -5.13
CA ASP A 432 -33.53 3.69 -4.54
C ASP A 432 -34.33 4.48 -5.60
N GLU A 433 -35.57 4.78 -5.29
CA GLU A 433 -36.50 5.45 -6.21
C GLU A 433 -35.97 6.82 -6.66
N SER A 434 -35.28 7.55 -5.78
CA SER A 434 -34.70 8.87 -6.09
C SER A 434 -33.55 8.78 -7.09
N ILE A 435 -32.76 7.71 -7.04
CA ILE A 435 -31.66 7.44 -7.99
C ILE A 435 -32.24 7.09 -9.37
N VAL A 436 -33.31 6.28 -9.40
CA VAL A 436 -34.01 5.94 -10.65
C VAL A 436 -34.57 7.23 -11.32
N HIS A 437 -35.23 8.06 -10.54
CA HIS A 437 -35.83 9.32 -11.04
C HIS A 437 -34.76 10.26 -11.60
N ARG A 438 -33.69 10.53 -10.84
CA ARG A 438 -32.56 11.37 -11.29
C ARG A 438 -31.87 10.81 -12.51
N GLY A 439 -31.65 9.50 -12.55
CA GLY A 439 -31.06 8.81 -13.70
C GLY A 439 -31.90 8.97 -14.96
N TYR A 440 -33.23 8.81 -14.84
CA TYR A 440 -34.19 9.00 -15.94
C TYR A 440 -34.18 10.46 -16.43
N GLU A 441 -34.32 11.43 -15.53
CA GLU A 441 -34.32 12.86 -15.89
C GLU A 441 -33.03 13.28 -16.59
N SER A 442 -31.87 12.84 -16.06
CA SER A 442 -30.55 13.11 -16.67
C SER A 442 -30.40 12.48 -18.06
N ALA A 443 -30.93 11.28 -18.25
CA ALA A 443 -30.88 10.59 -19.55
C ALA A 443 -31.81 11.30 -20.57
N MET A 444 -33.00 11.70 -20.15
CA MET A 444 -33.93 12.39 -21.00
C MET A 444 -33.43 13.78 -21.38
N LYS A 445 -32.80 14.50 -20.45
CA LYS A 445 -32.19 15.80 -20.73
C LYS A 445 -31.06 15.68 -21.76
N ARG A 446 -30.14 14.74 -21.60
CA ARG A 446 -29.07 14.48 -22.58
C ARG A 446 -29.58 14.08 -23.94
N SER A 447 -30.61 13.23 -24.01
CA SER A 447 -31.23 12.84 -25.28
C SER A 447 -31.88 14.04 -26.00
N LYS A 448 -32.45 15.01 -25.27
CA LYS A 448 -32.97 16.25 -25.86
C LYS A 448 -31.83 17.13 -26.37
N GLU A 449 -30.76 17.31 -25.59
CA GLU A 449 -29.59 18.11 -25.97
C GLU A 449 -28.90 17.55 -27.22
N GLU A 450 -28.73 16.22 -27.30
CA GLU A 450 -28.15 15.53 -28.46
C GLU A 450 -29.04 15.66 -29.70
N ARG A 451 -30.37 15.67 -29.54
CA ARG A 451 -31.30 15.88 -30.67
C ARG A 451 -31.19 17.31 -31.20
N VAL A 452 -31.06 18.30 -30.32
CA VAL A 452 -30.87 19.71 -30.71
C VAL A 452 -29.55 19.90 -31.44
N GLN A 453 -28.47 19.26 -30.96
CA GLN A 453 -27.15 19.33 -31.63
C GLN A 453 -27.11 18.56 -32.97
N LYS A 454 -27.93 17.54 -33.14
CA LYS A 454 -28.02 16.76 -34.38
C LYS A 454 -29.04 17.26 -35.37
N GLN A 455 -29.81 18.30 -35.04
CA GLN A 455 -30.62 18.95 -36.06
C GLN A 455 -29.69 19.61 -37.08
N PRO A 456 -29.75 19.21 -38.37
CA PRO A 456 -28.94 19.84 -39.40
C PRO A 456 -29.31 21.31 -39.40
N LEU A 457 -28.31 22.19 -39.29
CA LEU A 457 -28.48 23.62 -39.60
C LEU A 457 -29.30 23.69 -40.86
N GLN A 458 -30.56 24.16 -40.79
CA GLN A 458 -31.35 24.40 -41.96
C GLN A 458 -30.52 25.36 -42.83
N ARG A 459 -30.02 24.84 -43.95
CA ARG A 459 -29.33 25.65 -44.94
C ARG A 459 -30.38 26.63 -45.43
N VAL A 460 -30.41 27.78 -44.81
CA VAL A 460 -31.20 28.93 -45.34
C VAL A 460 -30.56 29.24 -46.70
N SER A 461 -31.31 28.98 -47.75
CA SER A 461 -30.81 29.26 -49.08
C SER A 461 -30.64 30.78 -49.22
N LEU A 462 -29.59 31.18 -49.96
CA LEU A 462 -29.38 32.60 -50.24
C LEU A 462 -30.63 33.25 -50.88
N SER A 463 -31.46 32.48 -51.61
CA SER A 463 -32.74 32.90 -52.15
C SER A 463 -33.81 33.22 -51.09
N ASP A 464 -33.78 32.53 -49.93
CA ASP A 464 -34.74 32.77 -48.85
C ASP A 464 -34.33 33.97 -48.00
N LEU A 465 -33.02 34.23 -47.85
CA LEU A 465 -32.48 35.46 -47.26
C LEU A 465 -32.79 36.67 -48.14
N ALA A 466 -32.68 36.56 -49.46
CA ALA A 466 -33.02 37.64 -50.38
C ALA A 466 -34.54 37.96 -50.37
N LYS A 467 -35.42 36.96 -50.15
CA LYS A 467 -36.86 37.18 -49.99
C LYS A 467 -37.24 37.85 -48.70
N GLN A 468 -36.50 37.54 -47.58
CA GLN A 468 -36.75 38.22 -46.30
C GLN A 468 -36.27 39.67 -46.34
N GLN A 469 -35.17 40.01 -47.00
CA GLN A 469 -34.75 41.41 -47.18
C GLN A 469 -35.68 42.25 -48.10
N LYS A 470 -36.39 41.62 -49.05
CA LYS A 470 -37.41 42.31 -49.88
C LYS A 470 -38.74 42.51 -49.14
N LYS A 471 -39.01 41.83 -48.07
CA LYS A 471 -40.23 42.05 -47.23
C LYS A 471 -40.03 43.08 -46.13
N ALA A 472 -38.79 43.49 -45.84
CA ALA A 472 -38.45 44.49 -44.83
C ALA A 472 -38.12 45.87 -45.38
N LYS A 473 -38.34 46.08 -46.69
CA LYS A 473 -38.45 47.39 -47.39
C LYS A 473 -39.82 47.56 -47.85
#